data_371d1d3d2dec52504b394f3c0880cb61
#
_entry.id   371d1d3d2dec52504b394f3c0880cb61
#
_cell.length_a   1.000
_cell.length_b   1.000
_cell.length_c   1.000
_cell.angle_alpha   90.00
_cell.angle_beta   90.00
_cell.angle_gamma   90.00
#
_symmetry.space_group_name_H-M   'P 1'
#
loop_
_entity.id
_entity.type
_entity.pdbx_description
1 polymer ?
#
loop_
_entity_poly.entity_id
_entity_poly.type
_entity_poly.pdbx_seq_one_letter_code
_entity_poly.pdbx_strand_id
1 'polypeptide(L)'
;MPHLVSAPNVNHLWAALLVEELVRQGTTFFVVCPGSRSTPLAVAVANNPKAEALVHWDERAAGFVALGWGRATGRPAAVVTTSGTAVANLLPAAVEARQSGVPMVLLTADRPPELRETGANQAIRQPGLFATVALWAHDLGTPTPAVDPAVVLTTAAEAVSRACDGGPVHLNLPFREPLGGTPDGSDPSVRLDALGGWAGGEEPYTRRLAPTVRPEVGELAHGLHGVERGVVVLGPLDTEDAETPTAAAEIADRLGWPLLPDLLSGARLGHVPEAAVAVDLALTSATLRALHPEAVLQFGGRPTSKRVAQWIADARPDLYVHVHPRRERIDPVHRVTHRLVAPVGPVAMALDESLASRDARRTGRLGDGWRSGWRAASQAARRAADSILAESGLSEPVVARAIVRALPKGAGLVAAASMPVRDLDTYAEAGGPAVVVTANRGASGIDGTVATAAGFARGRGLPTGLLIGDLALLHDQTSLALLRDGLPVIVVCVNNDGGGIFHRLPIAHGEGRLVEDTFERFFGTPHGLTFEHAAAQAGLAYNAPESVEALEAAIDQGLSSGASVLIEVRTSREQQTALRRRIEAACAEAVDQALSGR
;
A
#
# COMPACT_ATOMS: atom_id res chain seq x y z
N MET A 1 24.19 26.75 -8.84
CA MET A 1 22.72 26.64 -8.93
C MET A 1 22.08 27.97 -8.61
N PRO A 2 21.39 28.61 -9.59
CA PRO A 2 20.86 29.96 -9.42
C PRO A 2 19.89 30.10 -8.24
N HIS A 3 19.06 29.09 -7.98
CA HIS A 3 18.06 29.09 -6.92
C HIS A 3 18.67 29.08 -5.49
N LEU A 4 19.89 28.61 -5.30
CA LEU A 4 20.59 28.67 -4.03
C LEU A 4 21.21 30.06 -3.80
N VAL A 5 21.84 30.62 -4.85
CA VAL A 5 22.51 31.93 -4.76
C VAL A 5 21.52 33.08 -4.60
N SER A 6 20.28 32.92 -5.10
CA SER A 6 19.23 33.93 -5.03
C SER A 6 18.41 33.92 -3.72
N ALA A 7 18.78 33.10 -2.74
CA ALA A 7 18.08 33.06 -1.45
C ALA A 7 18.13 34.42 -0.75
N PRO A 8 16.99 35.06 -0.43
CA PRO A 8 16.95 36.44 0.11
C PRO A 8 17.40 36.53 1.56
N ASN A 9 17.32 35.45 2.31
CA ASN A 9 17.68 35.40 3.73
C ASN A 9 18.05 33.97 4.15
N VAL A 10 18.50 33.79 5.38
CA VAL A 10 18.99 32.51 5.90
C VAL A 10 17.90 31.44 5.96
N ASN A 11 16.63 31.79 6.20
CA ASN A 11 15.52 30.84 6.18
C ASN A 11 15.33 30.20 4.79
N HIS A 12 15.32 31.03 3.76
CA HIS A 12 15.20 30.57 2.37
C HIS A 12 16.44 29.80 1.93
N LEU A 13 17.63 30.16 2.37
CA LEU A 13 18.86 29.41 2.06
C LEU A 13 18.80 28.00 2.67
N TRP A 14 18.45 27.87 3.96
CA TRP A 14 18.34 26.56 4.60
C TRP A 14 17.27 25.68 3.96
N ALA A 15 16.12 26.26 3.65
CA ALA A 15 15.05 25.54 2.96
C ALA A 15 15.48 25.08 1.55
N ALA A 16 16.20 25.94 0.81
CA ALA A 16 16.72 25.60 -0.52
C ALA A 16 17.78 24.49 -0.46
N LEU A 17 18.69 24.54 0.51
CA LEU A 17 19.68 23.49 0.76
C LEU A 17 19.02 22.16 1.11
N LEU A 18 18.02 22.18 2.00
CA LEU A 18 17.28 21.00 2.39
C LEU A 18 16.58 20.34 1.19
N VAL A 19 15.81 21.11 0.42
CA VAL A 19 15.08 20.62 -0.75
C VAL A 19 16.04 20.11 -1.82
N GLU A 20 17.12 20.84 -2.10
CA GLU A 20 18.14 20.40 -3.08
C GLU A 20 18.77 19.06 -2.69
N GLU A 21 19.18 18.91 -1.43
CA GLU A 21 19.77 17.64 -0.99
C GLU A 21 18.75 16.50 -1.00
N LEU A 22 17.49 16.73 -0.57
CA LEU A 22 16.42 15.74 -0.68
C LEU A 22 16.23 15.26 -2.12
N VAL A 23 16.24 16.20 -3.08
CA VAL A 23 16.14 15.90 -4.52
C VAL A 23 17.34 15.07 -5.00
N ARG A 24 18.56 15.42 -4.61
CA ARG A 24 19.78 14.67 -4.95
C ARG A 24 19.80 13.27 -4.34
N GLN A 25 19.17 13.09 -3.18
CA GLN A 25 18.97 11.79 -2.53
C GLN A 25 17.81 10.98 -3.14
N GLY A 26 17.10 11.50 -4.14
CA GLY A 26 16.03 10.81 -4.86
C GLY A 26 14.60 11.12 -4.40
N THR A 27 14.41 12.05 -3.45
CA THR A 27 13.07 12.55 -3.07
C THR A 27 12.70 13.71 -3.99
N THR A 28 12.04 13.42 -5.11
CA THR A 28 11.72 14.40 -6.16
C THR A 28 10.27 14.86 -6.15
N PHE A 29 9.38 14.17 -5.47
CA PHE A 29 7.95 14.52 -5.38
C PHE A 29 7.61 15.12 -4.03
N PHE A 30 6.97 16.29 -4.06
CA PHE A 30 6.59 17.07 -2.88
C PHE A 30 5.10 17.35 -2.90
N VAL A 31 4.39 17.02 -1.82
CA VAL A 31 3.01 17.47 -1.60
C VAL A 31 3.06 18.66 -0.65
N VAL A 32 2.65 19.83 -1.13
CA VAL A 32 2.76 21.09 -0.41
C VAL A 32 1.38 21.56 0.06
N CYS A 33 1.20 21.70 1.38
CA CYS A 33 0.00 22.27 1.95
C CYS A 33 0.21 23.77 2.22
N PRO A 34 -0.73 24.65 1.81
CA PRO A 34 -0.61 26.10 1.98
C PRO A 34 -0.49 26.50 3.47
N GLY A 35 0.44 27.39 3.76
CA GLY A 35 0.58 27.93 5.10
C GLY A 35 1.75 28.92 5.24
N SER A 36 1.59 29.94 6.09
CA SER A 36 2.58 31.01 6.20
C SER A 36 3.93 30.53 6.75
N ARG A 37 3.94 29.68 7.79
CA ARG A 37 5.20 29.25 8.43
C ARG A 37 6.06 28.39 7.50
N SER A 38 5.45 27.68 6.56
CA SER A 38 6.15 26.86 5.56
C SER A 38 6.58 27.62 4.30
N THR A 39 6.42 28.95 4.26
CA THR A 39 6.79 29.77 3.09
C THR A 39 8.22 29.49 2.57
N PRO A 40 9.28 29.42 3.41
CA PRO A 40 10.62 29.14 2.92
C PRO A 40 10.71 27.79 2.20
N LEU A 41 10.04 26.75 2.72
CA LEU A 41 10.01 25.41 2.11
C LEU A 41 9.23 25.40 0.80
N ALA A 42 8.04 26.00 0.77
CA ALA A 42 7.20 26.06 -0.43
C ALA A 42 7.92 26.79 -1.58
N VAL A 43 8.61 27.89 -1.28
CA VAL A 43 9.41 28.65 -2.25
C VAL A 43 10.62 27.83 -2.73
N ALA A 44 11.27 27.09 -1.82
CA ALA A 44 12.39 26.23 -2.17
C ALA A 44 11.97 25.10 -3.13
N VAL A 45 10.83 24.45 -2.87
CA VAL A 45 10.25 23.44 -3.77
C VAL A 45 9.90 24.06 -5.12
N ALA A 46 9.20 25.21 -5.12
CA ALA A 46 8.79 25.88 -6.36
C ALA A 46 9.97 26.32 -7.26
N ASN A 47 11.11 26.67 -6.65
CA ASN A 47 12.29 27.14 -7.35
C ASN A 47 13.26 26.01 -7.76
N ASN A 48 13.06 24.78 -7.28
CA ASN A 48 13.94 23.67 -7.64
C ASN A 48 13.44 23.01 -8.95
N PRO A 49 14.22 23.04 -10.04
CA PRO A 49 13.77 22.56 -11.34
C PRO A 49 13.61 21.04 -11.44
N LYS A 50 14.12 20.28 -10.46
CA LYS A 50 14.01 18.81 -10.40
C LYS A 50 12.94 18.37 -9.39
N ALA A 51 12.32 19.30 -8.65
CA ALA A 51 11.24 19.02 -7.73
C ALA A 51 9.89 19.08 -8.46
N GLU A 52 9.12 18.02 -8.35
CA GLU A 52 7.73 17.97 -8.77
C GLU A 52 6.83 18.30 -7.59
N ALA A 53 5.98 19.32 -7.72
CA ALA A 53 5.10 19.76 -6.65
C ALA A 53 3.62 19.47 -6.96
N LEU A 54 2.91 18.94 -5.96
CA LEU A 54 1.44 18.92 -5.93
C LEU A 54 0.98 19.77 -4.76
N VAL A 55 0.09 20.75 -5.01
CA VAL A 55 -0.48 21.58 -3.95
C VAL A 55 -1.84 21.04 -3.55
N HIS A 56 -2.05 20.83 -2.25
CA HIS A 56 -3.34 20.40 -1.71
C HIS A 56 -3.63 21.04 -0.36
N TRP A 57 -4.90 21.33 -0.07
CA TRP A 57 -5.32 22.05 1.13
C TRP A 57 -5.67 21.16 2.32
N ASP A 58 -5.83 19.85 2.13
CA ASP A 58 -6.09 18.86 3.18
C ASP A 58 -4.80 18.11 3.48
N GLU A 59 -4.20 18.35 4.64
CA GLU A 59 -2.93 17.75 5.03
C GLU A 59 -3.04 16.23 5.23
N ARG A 60 -4.19 15.74 5.69
CA ARG A 60 -4.43 14.31 5.79
C ARG A 60 -4.36 13.66 4.41
N ALA A 61 -5.07 14.20 3.45
CA ALA A 61 -5.03 13.74 2.05
C ALA A 61 -3.62 13.87 1.46
N ALA A 62 -2.92 14.97 1.72
CA ALA A 62 -1.54 15.18 1.28
C ALA A 62 -0.61 14.06 1.76
N GLY A 63 -0.74 13.63 3.01
CA GLY A 63 -0.01 12.50 3.55
C GLY A 63 -0.30 11.19 2.81
N PHE A 64 -1.57 10.93 2.46
CA PHE A 64 -1.95 9.73 1.71
C PHE A 64 -1.58 9.80 0.22
N VAL A 65 -1.50 10.97 -0.39
CA VAL A 65 -0.90 11.13 -1.73
C VAL A 65 0.57 10.72 -1.70
N ALA A 66 1.33 11.20 -0.71
CA ALA A 66 2.72 10.82 -0.54
C ALA A 66 2.89 9.31 -0.29
N LEU A 67 1.98 8.69 0.47
CA LEU A 67 1.91 7.25 0.67
C LEU A 67 1.71 6.51 -0.66
N GLY A 68 0.76 6.96 -1.48
CA GLY A 68 0.48 6.37 -2.80
C GLY A 68 1.68 6.44 -3.74
N TRP A 69 2.35 7.60 -3.78
CA TRP A 69 3.58 7.76 -4.53
C TRP A 69 4.68 6.81 -4.05
N GLY A 70 4.92 6.74 -2.73
CA GLY A 70 5.91 5.86 -2.14
C GLY A 70 5.65 4.38 -2.47
N ARG A 71 4.38 3.95 -2.48
CA ARG A 71 3.99 2.59 -2.91
C ARG A 71 4.26 2.34 -4.39
N ALA A 72 4.06 3.35 -5.24
CA ALA A 72 4.24 3.22 -6.68
C ALA A 72 5.70 3.17 -7.11
N THR A 73 6.59 3.83 -6.36
CA THR A 73 7.96 4.10 -6.80
C THR A 73 9.04 3.49 -5.91
N GLY A 74 8.68 2.97 -4.73
CA GLY A 74 9.64 2.54 -3.71
C GLY A 74 10.49 3.68 -3.14
N ARG A 75 10.23 4.94 -3.52
CA ARG A 75 10.99 6.13 -3.12
C ARG A 75 10.17 7.01 -2.19
N PRO A 76 10.82 7.73 -1.26
CA PRO A 76 10.08 8.65 -0.40
C PRO A 76 9.53 9.84 -1.18
N ALA A 77 8.27 10.19 -0.93
CA ALA A 77 7.73 11.52 -1.21
C ALA A 77 7.84 12.40 0.03
N ALA A 78 7.97 13.71 -0.15
CA ALA A 78 7.98 14.67 0.95
C ALA A 78 6.64 15.37 1.07
N VAL A 79 6.16 15.59 2.31
CA VAL A 79 4.97 16.38 2.60
C VAL A 79 5.37 17.63 3.37
N VAL A 80 5.03 18.79 2.83
CA VAL A 80 5.32 20.10 3.44
C VAL A 80 4.06 20.66 4.07
N THR A 81 4.09 20.94 5.38
CA THR A 81 2.98 21.60 6.09
C THR A 81 3.44 22.79 6.90
N THR A 82 2.49 23.68 7.19
CA THR A 82 2.65 24.71 8.22
C THR A 82 2.58 24.08 9.62
N SER A 83 2.60 24.88 10.68
CA SER A 83 2.53 24.42 12.07
C SER A 83 1.09 24.18 12.56
N GLY A 84 0.96 23.64 13.75
CA GLY A 84 -0.33 23.44 14.40
C GLY A 84 -1.02 22.14 13.99
N THR A 85 -2.34 22.16 13.82
CA THR A 85 -3.13 20.98 13.44
C THR A 85 -2.80 20.43 12.08
N ALA A 86 -2.25 21.22 11.17
CA ALA A 86 -1.70 20.78 9.90
C ALA A 86 -0.72 19.60 10.07
N VAL A 87 0.15 19.68 11.08
CA VAL A 87 1.09 18.62 11.42
C VAL A 87 0.38 17.39 11.96
N ALA A 88 -0.59 17.56 12.85
CA ALA A 88 -1.33 16.46 13.45
C ALA A 88 -2.15 15.66 12.41
N ASN A 89 -2.66 16.32 11.38
CA ASN A 89 -3.41 15.69 10.30
C ASN A 89 -2.58 14.71 9.46
N LEU A 90 -1.25 14.76 9.52
CA LEU A 90 -0.38 13.79 8.84
C LEU A 90 -0.31 12.45 9.57
N LEU A 91 -0.76 12.35 10.83
CA LEU A 91 -0.60 11.16 11.65
C LEU A 91 -1.25 9.91 11.04
N PRO A 92 -2.48 9.93 10.50
CA PRO A 92 -3.08 8.74 9.89
C PRO A 92 -2.23 8.15 8.75
N ALA A 93 -1.75 8.98 7.84
CA ALA A 93 -0.89 8.56 6.74
C ALA A 93 0.48 8.04 7.25
N ALA A 94 1.06 8.70 8.26
CA ALA A 94 2.30 8.24 8.88
C ALA A 94 2.13 6.87 9.56
N VAL A 95 0.99 6.61 10.23
CA VAL A 95 0.68 5.30 10.81
C VAL A 95 0.59 4.24 9.72
N GLU A 96 -0.15 4.48 8.65
CA GLU A 96 -0.25 3.53 7.53
C GLU A 96 1.11 3.30 6.87
N ALA A 97 1.91 4.35 6.63
CA ALA A 97 3.27 4.26 6.08
C ALA A 97 4.17 3.39 6.96
N ARG A 98 4.14 3.60 8.28
CA ARG A 98 4.92 2.80 9.25
C ARG A 98 4.53 1.32 9.23
N GLN A 99 3.24 1.04 9.27
CA GLN A 99 2.74 -0.33 9.30
C GLN A 99 2.98 -1.07 7.97
N SER A 100 2.93 -0.36 6.85
CA SER A 100 3.14 -0.93 5.52
C SER A 100 4.59 -0.92 5.05
N GLY A 101 5.49 -0.20 5.73
CA GLY A 101 6.88 -0.06 5.30
C GLY A 101 7.08 0.91 4.13
N VAL A 102 6.20 1.88 3.93
CA VAL A 102 6.28 2.82 2.81
C VAL A 102 7.15 4.04 3.18
N PRO A 103 8.17 4.36 2.37
CA PRO A 103 9.04 5.50 2.64
C PRO A 103 8.30 6.83 2.50
N MET A 104 8.49 7.74 3.47
CA MET A 104 7.86 9.07 3.49
C MET A 104 8.69 10.06 4.30
N VAL A 105 8.80 11.32 3.86
CA VAL A 105 9.47 12.40 4.60
C VAL A 105 8.46 13.49 4.95
N LEU A 106 8.26 13.74 6.25
CA LEU A 106 7.36 14.76 6.76
C LEU A 106 8.19 16.01 7.09
N LEU A 107 7.99 17.10 6.34
CA LEU A 107 8.65 18.40 6.50
C LEU A 107 7.66 19.38 7.13
N THR A 108 7.70 19.53 8.44
CA THR A 108 6.72 20.34 9.16
C THR A 108 7.35 21.62 9.66
N ALA A 109 6.87 22.76 9.17
CA ALA A 109 7.31 24.05 9.66
C ALA A 109 6.80 24.30 11.09
N ASP A 110 7.62 24.94 11.93
CA ASP A 110 7.28 25.21 13.33
C ASP A 110 7.62 26.64 13.74
N ARG A 111 7.07 27.05 14.87
CA ARG A 111 7.52 28.26 15.59
C ARG A 111 8.93 28.02 16.11
N PRO A 112 9.77 29.10 16.16
CA PRO A 112 11.08 29.00 16.77
C PRO A 112 10.95 28.74 18.29
N PRO A 113 11.99 28.18 18.94
CA PRO A 113 11.94 27.74 20.33
C PRO A 113 11.39 28.78 21.33
N GLU A 114 11.69 30.06 21.13
CA GLU A 114 11.22 31.16 21.99
C GLU A 114 9.71 31.42 21.93
N LEU A 115 9.00 30.88 20.94
CA LEU A 115 7.55 30.98 20.79
C LEU A 115 6.80 29.68 21.14
N ARG A 116 7.53 28.61 21.45
CA ARG A 116 6.90 27.35 21.88
C ARG A 116 6.41 27.44 23.32
N GLU A 117 5.24 26.86 23.62
CA GLU A 117 4.64 26.81 24.95
C GLU A 117 4.36 28.19 25.57
N THR A 118 4.23 29.24 24.75
CA THR A 118 3.95 30.62 25.17
C THR A 118 2.51 31.06 24.89
N GLY A 119 1.69 30.20 24.31
CA GLY A 119 0.37 30.58 23.80
C GLY A 119 0.41 31.31 22.45
N ALA A 120 1.54 31.25 21.74
CA ALA A 120 1.65 31.82 20.40
C ALA A 120 0.62 31.18 19.45
N ASN A 121 0.07 32.03 18.55
CA ASN A 121 -0.95 31.57 17.60
C ASN A 121 -0.46 30.39 16.76
N GLN A 122 -1.31 29.36 16.60
CA GLN A 122 -1.07 28.15 15.79
C GLN A 122 0.24 27.43 16.19
N ALA A 123 0.59 27.45 17.48
CA ALA A 123 1.71 26.72 18.05
C ALA A 123 1.20 25.54 18.88
N ILE A 124 1.76 24.35 18.61
CA ILE A 124 1.56 23.14 19.40
C ILE A 124 2.92 22.52 19.72
N ARG A 125 2.97 21.53 20.58
CA ARG A 125 4.19 20.76 20.82
C ARG A 125 4.42 19.78 19.67
N GLN A 126 5.12 20.22 18.60
CA GLN A 126 5.40 19.41 17.41
C GLN A 126 6.54 18.41 17.59
N PRO A 127 7.69 18.78 18.23
CA PRO A 127 8.71 17.79 18.51
C PRO A 127 8.16 16.63 19.33
N GLY A 128 8.38 15.39 18.81
CA GLY A 128 7.89 14.17 19.45
C GLY A 128 6.47 13.73 19.04
N LEU A 129 5.72 14.51 18.26
CA LEU A 129 4.36 14.15 17.84
C LEU A 129 4.32 12.79 17.08
N PHE A 130 5.35 12.48 16.32
CA PHE A 130 5.45 11.24 15.56
C PHE A 130 6.37 10.19 16.22
N ALA A 131 6.76 10.36 17.48
CA ALA A 131 7.76 9.52 18.14
C ALA A 131 7.44 8.01 18.15
N THR A 132 6.15 7.63 18.12
CA THR A 132 5.71 6.23 18.14
C THR A 132 5.55 5.64 16.73
N VAL A 133 5.59 6.46 15.69
CA VAL A 133 5.34 6.01 14.30
C VAL A 133 6.50 6.30 13.35
N ALA A 134 7.22 7.41 13.51
CA ALA A 134 8.37 7.71 12.67
C ALA A 134 9.55 6.79 12.98
N LEU A 135 10.26 6.36 11.93
CA LEU A 135 11.54 5.64 12.09
C LEU A 135 12.60 6.55 12.70
N TRP A 136 12.51 7.82 12.40
CA TRP A 136 13.38 8.86 12.93
C TRP A 136 12.64 10.19 12.93
N ALA A 137 12.83 10.97 13.99
CA ALA A 137 12.32 12.32 14.12
C ALA A 137 13.43 13.25 14.56
N HIS A 138 13.56 14.39 13.90
CA HIS A 138 14.60 15.37 14.21
C HIS A 138 14.01 16.79 14.25
N ASP A 139 14.30 17.53 15.32
CA ASP A 139 14.01 18.96 15.44
C ASP A 139 15.25 19.72 14.96
N LEU A 140 15.24 20.17 13.71
CA LEU A 140 16.33 20.92 13.14
C LEU A 140 16.38 22.31 13.78
N GLY A 141 17.54 22.76 14.19
CA GLY A 141 17.68 24.10 14.78
C GLY A 141 17.13 25.20 13.88
N THR A 142 16.76 26.34 14.48
CA THR A 142 16.32 27.52 13.71
C THR A 142 17.45 28.03 12.82
N PRO A 143 17.21 28.35 11.54
CA PRO A 143 18.19 28.85 10.63
C PRO A 143 18.99 30.02 11.19
N THR A 144 20.29 29.97 11.14
CA THR A 144 21.22 30.98 11.62
C THR A 144 22.50 30.99 10.81
N PRO A 145 23.12 32.19 10.62
CA PRO A 145 24.44 32.26 10.00
C PRO A 145 25.58 31.65 10.82
N ALA A 146 25.37 31.37 12.10
CA ALA A 146 26.41 30.83 13.00
C ALA A 146 26.66 29.32 12.84
N VAL A 147 25.73 28.59 12.20
CA VAL A 147 25.83 27.14 12.03
C VAL A 147 26.30 26.81 10.61
N ASP A 148 27.16 25.79 10.49
CA ASP A 148 27.62 25.28 9.22
C ASP A 148 26.43 24.74 8.39
N PRO A 149 26.22 25.20 7.16
CA PRO A 149 25.14 24.75 6.30
C PRO A 149 25.19 23.24 5.96
N ALA A 150 26.31 22.58 6.10
CA ALA A 150 26.44 21.13 5.93
C ALA A 150 25.53 20.34 6.89
N VAL A 151 25.14 20.91 8.03
CA VAL A 151 24.18 20.31 8.96
C VAL A 151 22.83 20.03 8.27
N VAL A 152 22.38 20.93 7.40
CA VAL A 152 21.12 20.78 6.66
C VAL A 152 21.22 19.63 5.66
N LEU A 153 22.34 19.55 4.94
CA LEU A 153 22.57 18.53 3.92
C LEU A 153 22.67 17.13 4.54
N THR A 154 23.48 16.99 5.60
CA THR A 154 23.63 15.69 6.28
C THR A 154 22.33 15.24 6.94
N THR A 155 21.52 16.17 7.46
CA THR A 155 20.18 15.88 8.00
C THR A 155 19.23 15.40 6.91
N ALA A 156 19.20 16.05 5.74
CA ALA A 156 18.40 15.61 4.60
C ALA A 156 18.79 14.20 4.14
N ALA A 157 20.09 13.95 4.00
CA ALA A 157 20.61 12.63 3.61
C ALA A 157 20.23 11.53 4.61
N GLU A 158 20.33 11.81 5.92
CA GLU A 158 19.91 10.89 6.98
C GLU A 158 18.40 10.62 6.91
N ALA A 159 17.58 11.67 6.70
CA ALA A 159 16.13 11.53 6.60
C ALA A 159 15.73 10.58 5.46
N VAL A 160 16.27 10.78 4.27
CA VAL A 160 15.98 9.90 3.11
C VAL A 160 16.43 8.48 3.38
N SER A 161 17.64 8.30 3.90
CA SER A 161 18.15 6.97 4.21
C SER A 161 17.26 6.22 5.19
N ARG A 162 16.84 6.88 6.28
CA ARG A 162 15.94 6.27 7.28
C ARG A 162 14.56 5.98 6.70
N ALA A 163 14.04 6.86 5.83
CA ALA A 163 12.78 6.60 5.15
C ALA A 163 12.87 5.36 4.25
N CYS A 164 13.98 5.16 3.55
CA CYS A 164 14.24 3.99 2.71
C CYS A 164 14.38 2.67 3.51
N ASP A 165 14.58 2.72 4.82
CA ASP A 165 14.46 1.55 5.71
C ASP A 165 12.99 1.06 5.85
N GLY A 166 12.03 1.75 5.21
CA GLY A 166 10.63 1.38 5.10
C GLY A 166 9.74 2.01 6.16
N GLY A 167 9.53 3.33 6.07
CA GLY A 167 8.59 4.05 6.93
C GLY A 167 8.73 5.56 6.88
N PRO A 168 7.91 6.29 7.66
CA PRO A 168 7.94 7.73 7.72
C PRO A 168 9.10 8.25 8.56
N VAL A 169 9.62 9.40 8.15
CA VAL A 169 10.60 10.21 8.87
C VAL A 169 10.03 11.61 9.07
N HIS A 170 10.28 12.21 10.22
CA HIS A 170 9.79 13.56 10.56
C HIS A 170 10.94 14.54 10.78
N LEU A 171 10.97 15.61 10.00
CA LEU A 171 11.80 16.79 10.23
C LEU A 171 10.93 17.97 10.70
N ASN A 172 11.11 18.39 11.93
CA ASN A 172 10.50 19.60 12.46
C ASN A 172 11.41 20.79 12.17
N LEU A 173 10.88 21.81 11.47
CA LEU A 173 11.65 22.86 10.82
C LEU A 173 11.20 24.25 11.37
N PRO A 174 11.81 24.75 12.44
CA PRO A 174 11.44 26.05 13.01
C PRO A 174 12.00 27.21 12.18
N PHE A 175 11.14 28.19 11.86
CA PHE A 175 11.52 29.40 11.14
C PHE A 175 11.15 30.65 11.95
N ARG A 176 12.08 31.63 12.06
CA ARG A 176 11.82 32.98 12.59
C ARG A 176 11.28 33.89 11.50
N GLU A 177 10.64 34.97 11.87
CA GLU A 177 10.36 36.07 10.93
C GLU A 177 11.70 36.75 10.48
N PRO A 178 11.79 37.24 9.24
CA PRO A 178 10.76 37.23 8.19
C PRO A 178 10.67 35.86 7.47
N LEU A 179 9.42 35.45 7.15
CA LEU A 179 9.19 34.18 6.40
C LEU A 179 9.21 34.38 4.88
N GLY A 180 8.93 35.60 4.44
CA GLY A 180 8.95 36.00 3.04
C GLY A 180 10.35 36.35 2.54
N GLY A 181 10.41 36.88 1.31
CA GLY A 181 11.65 37.22 0.62
C GLY A 181 12.35 38.50 1.06
N THR A 182 12.10 38.99 2.27
CA THR A 182 12.80 40.17 2.80
C THR A 182 14.27 39.83 3.06
N PRO A 183 15.24 40.57 2.47
CA PRO A 183 16.64 40.34 2.73
C PRO A 183 17.02 40.61 4.20
N ASP A 184 17.87 39.75 4.76
CA ASP A 184 18.41 39.86 6.11
C ASP A 184 19.88 40.33 6.13
N GLY A 185 20.43 40.69 4.98
CA GLY A 185 21.82 41.12 4.82
C GLY A 185 22.82 39.95 4.78
N SER A 186 22.38 38.68 4.85
CA SER A 186 23.25 37.55 4.68
C SER A 186 23.67 37.41 3.21
N ASP A 187 24.92 36.94 2.97
CA ASP A 187 25.41 36.61 1.65
C ASP A 187 25.38 35.09 1.47
N PRO A 188 24.46 34.55 0.63
CA PRO A 188 24.40 33.12 0.36
C PRO A 188 25.69 32.56 -0.24
N SER A 189 26.42 33.34 -1.05
CA SER A 189 27.62 32.86 -1.76
C SER A 189 28.70 32.41 -0.78
N VAL A 190 28.94 33.16 0.28
CA VAL A 190 29.91 32.81 1.33
C VAL A 190 29.59 31.49 2.01
N ARG A 191 28.29 31.18 2.13
CA ARG A 191 27.82 29.94 2.74
C ARG A 191 27.96 28.75 1.78
N LEU A 192 27.69 28.97 0.50
CA LEU A 192 27.80 27.95 -0.53
C LEU A 192 29.27 27.59 -0.78
N ASP A 193 30.20 28.56 -0.68
CA ASP A 193 31.61 28.32 -0.78
C ASP A 193 32.14 27.36 0.31
N ALA A 194 31.57 27.41 1.50
CA ALA A 194 31.88 26.48 2.59
C ALA A 194 31.50 25.03 2.29
N LEU A 195 30.57 24.79 1.35
CA LEU A 195 30.13 23.46 0.93
C LEU A 195 30.98 22.87 -0.19
N GLY A 196 32.02 23.59 -0.62
CA GLY A 196 32.99 23.14 -1.62
C GLY A 196 32.33 22.71 -2.95
N GLY A 197 32.77 21.60 -3.50
CA GLY A 197 32.29 21.10 -4.79
C GLY A 197 30.79 20.74 -4.85
N TRP A 198 30.11 20.59 -3.71
CA TRP A 198 28.68 20.26 -3.69
C TRP A 198 27.83 21.36 -4.33
N ALA A 199 28.13 22.63 -4.04
CA ALA A 199 27.34 23.76 -4.55
C ALA A 199 27.39 23.88 -6.09
N GLY A 200 28.47 23.44 -6.73
CA GLY A 200 28.62 23.43 -8.18
C GLY A 200 28.32 22.10 -8.87
N GLY A 201 28.11 21.02 -8.09
CA GLY A 201 27.86 19.67 -8.59
C GLY A 201 26.38 19.26 -8.62
N GLU A 202 26.12 18.02 -9.02
CA GLU A 202 24.78 17.40 -9.03
C GLU A 202 24.66 16.23 -8.04
N GLU A 203 25.78 15.77 -7.51
CA GLU A 203 25.84 14.64 -6.59
C GLU A 203 25.36 15.00 -5.18
N PRO A 204 24.79 14.05 -4.43
CA PRO A 204 24.42 14.28 -3.04
C PRO A 204 25.65 14.56 -2.17
N TYR A 205 25.47 15.31 -1.10
CA TYR A 205 26.52 15.62 -0.14
C TYR A 205 27.04 14.36 0.57
N THR A 206 26.11 13.53 1.02
CA THR A 206 26.45 12.23 1.63
C THR A 206 26.05 11.11 0.68
N ARG A 207 27.01 10.35 0.18
CA ARG A 207 26.76 9.11 -0.57
C ARG A 207 26.73 7.92 0.38
N ARG A 208 25.69 7.11 0.26
CA ARG A 208 25.59 5.85 1.00
C ARG A 208 25.90 4.68 0.08
N LEU A 209 26.81 3.86 0.52
CA LEU A 209 27.19 2.62 -0.17
C LEU A 209 26.54 1.46 0.54
N ALA A 210 25.64 0.76 -0.14
CA ALA A 210 25.05 -0.47 0.37
C ALA A 210 25.93 -1.66 -0.05
N PRO A 211 26.37 -2.53 0.88
CA PRO A 211 27.05 -3.76 0.51
C PRO A 211 26.09 -4.72 -0.19
N THR A 212 26.53 -5.34 -1.27
CA THR A 212 25.80 -6.46 -1.87
C THR A 212 26.09 -7.72 -1.04
N VAL A 213 25.09 -8.19 -0.31
CA VAL A 213 25.20 -9.42 0.48
C VAL A 213 24.40 -10.50 -0.21
N ARG A 214 25.03 -11.63 -0.54
CA ARG A 214 24.32 -12.84 -1.02
C ARG A 214 23.75 -13.56 0.18
N PRO A 215 22.42 -13.84 0.22
CA PRO A 215 21.82 -14.54 1.34
C PRO A 215 22.34 -15.97 1.47
N GLU A 216 22.66 -16.40 2.69
CA GLU A 216 23.01 -17.77 3.02
C GLU A 216 21.72 -18.58 3.24
N VAL A 217 21.35 -19.41 2.25
CA VAL A 217 20.09 -20.18 2.25
C VAL A 217 20.30 -21.68 2.20
N GLY A 218 21.54 -22.17 2.29
CA GLY A 218 21.87 -23.60 2.14
C GLY A 218 21.21 -24.50 3.18
N GLU A 219 21.19 -24.08 4.44
CA GLU A 219 20.54 -24.81 5.54
C GLU A 219 19.02 -24.82 5.36
N LEU A 220 18.44 -23.68 4.99
CA LEU A 220 17.02 -23.54 4.68
C LEU A 220 16.60 -24.45 3.53
N ALA A 221 17.34 -24.44 2.41
CA ALA A 221 17.09 -25.31 1.28
C ALA A 221 17.16 -26.80 1.66
N HIS A 222 18.08 -27.17 2.58
CA HIS A 222 18.19 -28.53 3.09
C HIS A 222 16.96 -28.93 3.92
N GLY A 223 16.50 -28.06 4.82
CA GLY A 223 15.33 -28.32 5.67
C GLY A 223 14.03 -28.46 4.88
N LEU A 224 13.86 -27.67 3.82
CA LEU A 224 12.67 -27.70 2.97
C LEU A 224 12.64 -28.90 2.00
N HIS A 225 13.79 -29.34 1.50
CA HIS A 225 13.92 -30.33 0.41
C HIS A 225 13.36 -31.72 0.76
N GLY A 226 13.23 -32.07 2.04
CA GLY A 226 12.73 -33.40 2.48
C GLY A 226 11.24 -33.43 2.83
N VAL A 227 10.56 -32.32 2.80
CA VAL A 227 9.17 -32.19 3.25
C VAL A 227 8.20 -32.48 2.09
N GLU A 228 7.26 -33.42 2.31
CA GLU A 228 6.27 -33.78 1.29
C GLU A 228 5.06 -32.85 1.25
N ARG A 229 4.55 -32.43 2.40
CA ARG A 229 3.36 -31.61 2.52
C ARG A 229 3.71 -30.20 2.99
N GLY A 230 4.29 -29.43 2.11
CA GLY A 230 4.55 -28.01 2.38
C GLY A 230 3.66 -27.09 1.56
N VAL A 231 3.74 -25.81 1.87
CA VAL A 231 3.05 -24.73 1.14
C VAL A 231 3.93 -23.51 1.01
N VAL A 232 3.92 -22.90 -0.17
CA VAL A 232 4.51 -21.58 -0.39
C VAL A 232 3.40 -20.54 -0.30
N VAL A 233 3.51 -19.61 0.64
CA VAL A 233 2.59 -18.48 0.81
C VAL A 233 3.28 -17.22 0.32
N LEU A 234 2.69 -16.57 -0.66
CA LEU A 234 3.19 -15.32 -1.18
C LEU A 234 2.26 -14.20 -0.70
N GLY A 235 2.68 -13.53 0.38
CA GLY A 235 1.96 -12.39 0.96
C GLY A 235 2.20 -11.08 0.17
N PRO A 236 1.69 -9.94 0.68
CA PRO A 236 1.98 -8.63 0.12
C PRO A 236 3.47 -8.38 -0.07
N LEU A 237 3.83 -7.90 -1.27
CA LEU A 237 5.18 -7.50 -1.67
C LEU A 237 5.19 -6.01 -2.04
N ASP A 238 6.39 -5.46 -2.16
CA ASP A 238 6.56 -4.14 -2.77
C ASP A 238 6.16 -4.20 -4.25
N THR A 239 5.50 -3.16 -4.75
CA THR A 239 4.98 -3.14 -6.13
C THR A 239 6.08 -3.15 -7.20
N GLU A 240 7.30 -2.86 -6.82
CA GLU A 240 8.50 -2.92 -7.67
C GLU A 240 9.18 -4.32 -7.68
N ASP A 241 8.76 -5.22 -6.79
CA ASP A 241 9.32 -6.58 -6.70
C ASP A 241 8.71 -7.49 -7.77
N ALA A 242 9.31 -7.52 -8.94
CA ALA A 242 8.90 -8.38 -10.06
C ALA A 242 9.54 -9.78 -10.03
N GLU A 243 10.59 -9.99 -9.24
CA GLU A 243 11.40 -11.22 -9.23
C GLU A 243 10.83 -12.27 -8.27
N THR A 244 10.40 -11.85 -7.10
CA THR A 244 9.89 -12.76 -6.06
C THR A 244 8.71 -13.63 -6.53
N PRO A 245 7.69 -13.12 -7.27
CA PRO A 245 6.59 -13.95 -7.74
C PRO A 245 7.05 -15.13 -8.62
N THR A 246 8.00 -14.90 -9.51
CA THR A 246 8.55 -15.92 -10.39
C THR A 246 9.39 -16.94 -9.60
N ALA A 247 10.31 -16.46 -8.77
CA ALA A 247 11.14 -17.33 -7.95
C ALA A 247 10.30 -18.19 -6.98
N ALA A 248 9.25 -17.62 -6.37
CA ALA A 248 8.34 -18.37 -5.51
C ALA A 248 7.57 -19.49 -6.25
N ALA A 249 7.19 -19.25 -7.50
CA ALA A 249 6.56 -20.26 -8.34
C ALA A 249 7.53 -21.40 -8.70
N GLU A 250 8.79 -21.07 -9.06
CA GLU A 250 9.83 -22.07 -9.32
C GLU A 250 10.13 -22.92 -8.07
N ILE A 251 10.25 -22.27 -6.89
CA ILE A 251 10.43 -22.97 -5.61
C ILE A 251 9.25 -23.93 -5.35
N ALA A 252 8.01 -23.45 -5.53
CA ALA A 252 6.82 -24.26 -5.33
C ALA A 252 6.80 -25.49 -6.28
N ASP A 253 7.19 -25.29 -7.55
CA ASP A 253 7.29 -26.38 -8.52
C ASP A 253 8.35 -27.40 -8.13
N ARG A 254 9.56 -26.96 -7.77
CA ARG A 254 10.65 -27.84 -7.34
C ARG A 254 10.32 -28.66 -6.12
N LEU A 255 9.66 -28.05 -5.13
CA LEU A 255 9.26 -28.72 -3.90
C LEU A 255 8.02 -29.62 -4.08
N GLY A 256 7.26 -29.46 -5.17
CA GLY A 256 5.97 -30.14 -5.37
C GLY A 256 4.87 -29.56 -4.47
N TRP A 257 4.99 -28.29 -4.07
CA TRP A 257 4.08 -27.63 -3.14
C TRP A 257 3.09 -26.71 -3.87
N PRO A 258 1.88 -26.49 -3.32
CA PRO A 258 0.99 -25.44 -3.81
C PRO A 258 1.56 -24.06 -3.49
N LEU A 259 1.39 -23.10 -4.43
CA LEU A 259 1.63 -21.68 -4.24
C LEU A 259 0.30 -20.99 -3.91
N LEU A 260 0.24 -20.28 -2.79
CA LEU A 260 -0.92 -19.52 -2.32
C LEU A 260 -0.63 -18.01 -2.41
N PRO A 261 -0.98 -17.36 -3.55
CA PRO A 261 -0.69 -15.94 -3.76
C PRO A 261 -1.78 -15.06 -3.16
N ASP A 262 -1.38 -14.07 -2.36
CA ASP A 262 -2.22 -12.95 -1.93
C ASP A 262 -2.49 -11.99 -3.09
N LEU A 263 -3.56 -11.20 -3.01
CA LEU A 263 -3.88 -10.16 -3.99
C LEU A 263 -2.71 -9.19 -4.22
N LEU A 264 -2.02 -8.81 -3.17
CA LEU A 264 -0.95 -7.80 -3.18
C LEU A 264 0.44 -8.41 -3.42
N SER A 265 0.49 -9.68 -3.85
CA SER A 265 1.74 -10.40 -4.08
C SER A 265 2.35 -10.18 -5.47
N GLY A 266 1.64 -9.50 -6.39
CA GLY A 266 2.02 -9.44 -7.81
C GLY A 266 1.74 -10.74 -8.60
N ALA A 267 1.50 -11.86 -7.93
CA ALA A 267 1.28 -13.17 -8.57
C ALA A 267 -0.21 -13.51 -8.78
N ARG A 268 -1.12 -12.93 -7.97
CA ARG A 268 -2.53 -13.36 -7.90
C ARG A 268 -3.35 -13.07 -9.17
N LEU A 269 -3.15 -11.92 -9.78
CA LEU A 269 -3.84 -11.50 -11.01
C LEU A 269 -3.01 -11.75 -12.26
N GLY A 270 -1.69 -11.88 -12.13
CA GLY A 270 -0.79 -12.20 -13.22
C GLY A 270 -0.90 -13.66 -13.68
N HIS A 271 -0.19 -13.97 -14.77
CA HIS A 271 -0.07 -15.34 -15.25
C HIS A 271 1.09 -16.04 -14.53
N VAL A 272 0.83 -16.54 -13.33
CA VAL A 272 1.77 -17.42 -12.63
C VAL A 272 1.24 -18.85 -12.78
N PRO A 273 1.94 -19.70 -13.55
CA PRO A 273 1.54 -21.09 -13.73
C PRO A 273 1.36 -21.79 -12.37
N GLU A 274 0.28 -22.57 -12.24
CA GLU A 274 0.05 -23.48 -11.12
C GLU A 274 -0.28 -22.82 -9.74
N ALA A 275 -0.43 -21.49 -9.67
CA ALA A 275 -0.92 -20.84 -8.46
C ALA A 275 -2.33 -21.32 -8.10
N ALA A 276 -2.56 -21.65 -6.85
CA ALA A 276 -3.90 -21.95 -6.34
C ALA A 276 -4.64 -20.61 -6.12
N VAL A 277 -5.50 -20.24 -7.06
CA VAL A 277 -6.06 -18.89 -7.14
C VAL A 277 -7.38 -18.70 -6.38
N ALA A 278 -8.11 -19.75 -6.05
CA ALA A 278 -9.35 -19.69 -5.29
C ALA A 278 -9.19 -20.27 -3.87
N VAL A 279 -8.05 -19.99 -3.23
CA VAL A 279 -7.67 -20.58 -1.93
C VAL A 279 -8.66 -20.23 -0.84
N ASP A 280 -9.07 -18.96 -0.74
CA ASP A 280 -10.02 -18.54 0.31
C ASP A 280 -11.35 -19.29 0.20
N LEU A 281 -11.85 -19.49 -1.03
CA LEU A 281 -13.06 -20.27 -1.30
C LEU A 281 -12.84 -21.79 -1.11
N ALA A 282 -11.71 -22.33 -1.51
CA ALA A 282 -11.40 -23.75 -1.30
C ALA A 282 -11.34 -24.10 0.19
N LEU A 283 -10.81 -23.20 1.01
CA LEU A 283 -10.77 -23.36 2.47
C LEU A 283 -12.14 -23.20 3.17
N THR A 284 -13.23 -23.06 2.44
CA THR A 284 -14.59 -23.26 3.01
C THR A 284 -14.86 -24.74 3.30
N SER A 285 -14.25 -25.68 2.56
CA SER A 285 -14.31 -27.12 2.79
C SER A 285 -13.65 -27.51 4.12
N ALA A 286 -14.38 -28.27 4.93
CA ALA A 286 -13.83 -28.84 6.16
C ALA A 286 -12.80 -29.92 5.87
N THR A 287 -13.00 -30.71 4.81
CA THR A 287 -12.10 -31.77 4.36
C THR A 287 -10.74 -31.18 3.99
N LEU A 288 -10.73 -30.11 3.19
CA LEU A 288 -9.47 -29.45 2.82
C LEU A 288 -8.77 -28.82 4.03
N ARG A 289 -9.52 -28.17 4.93
CA ARG A 289 -8.94 -27.60 6.15
C ARG A 289 -8.29 -28.62 7.07
N ALA A 290 -8.78 -29.85 7.08
CA ALA A 290 -8.19 -30.94 7.87
C ALA A 290 -6.84 -31.46 7.28
N LEU A 291 -6.53 -31.10 6.04
CA LEU A 291 -5.25 -31.42 5.42
C LEU A 291 -4.19 -30.39 5.84
N HIS A 292 -3.38 -30.72 6.81
CA HIS A 292 -2.40 -29.82 7.41
C HIS A 292 -1.02 -29.92 6.71
N PRO A 293 -0.37 -28.78 6.41
CA PRO A 293 1.00 -28.75 5.93
C PRO A 293 1.99 -29.01 7.07
N GLU A 294 3.08 -29.70 6.77
CA GLU A 294 4.23 -29.94 7.64
C GLU A 294 5.17 -28.72 7.66
N ALA A 295 5.24 -28.04 6.49
CA ALA A 295 6.05 -26.83 6.36
C ALA A 295 5.28 -25.69 5.66
N VAL A 296 5.60 -24.47 6.07
CA VAL A 296 5.16 -23.22 5.44
C VAL A 296 6.37 -22.39 5.09
N LEU A 297 6.51 -22.00 3.84
CA LEU A 297 7.47 -21.00 3.39
C LEU A 297 6.69 -19.74 2.98
N GLN A 298 6.80 -18.70 3.78
CA GLN A 298 6.13 -17.42 3.51
C GLN A 298 7.11 -16.35 3.08
N PHE A 299 6.84 -15.74 1.94
CA PHE A 299 7.50 -14.53 1.46
C PHE A 299 6.58 -13.31 1.62
N GLY A 300 7.15 -12.18 2.04
CA GLY A 300 6.42 -10.92 2.14
C GLY A 300 5.51 -10.78 3.37
N GLY A 301 4.52 -9.90 3.28
CA GLY A 301 3.68 -9.50 4.39
C GLY A 301 2.60 -10.51 4.81
N ARG A 302 1.70 -10.06 5.69
CA ARG A 302 0.58 -10.88 6.17
C ARG A 302 -0.49 -11.04 5.08
N PRO A 303 -0.91 -12.27 4.73
CA PRO A 303 -1.97 -12.50 3.75
C PRO A 303 -3.30 -11.80 4.09
N THR A 304 -4.01 -11.36 3.07
CA THR A 304 -5.34 -10.74 3.18
C THR A 304 -6.39 -11.74 3.66
N SER A 305 -6.30 -13.00 3.20
CA SER A 305 -7.22 -14.08 3.58
C SER A 305 -7.08 -14.48 5.04
N LYS A 306 -8.15 -14.27 5.82
CA LYS A 306 -8.24 -14.75 7.20
C LYS A 306 -8.28 -16.29 7.26
N ARG A 307 -8.89 -16.96 6.25
CA ARG A 307 -8.99 -18.42 6.22
C ARG A 307 -7.62 -19.07 6.05
N VAL A 308 -6.76 -18.51 5.20
CA VAL A 308 -5.36 -18.98 5.05
C VAL A 308 -4.60 -18.84 6.38
N ALA A 309 -4.69 -17.68 7.03
CA ALA A 309 -4.03 -17.47 8.32
C ALA A 309 -4.53 -18.42 9.40
N GLN A 310 -5.85 -18.64 9.47
CA GLN A 310 -6.46 -19.56 10.44
C GLN A 310 -6.07 -21.02 10.16
N TRP A 311 -6.10 -21.44 8.89
CA TRP A 311 -5.69 -22.78 8.49
C TRP A 311 -4.23 -23.09 8.89
N ILE A 312 -3.30 -22.15 8.66
CA ILE A 312 -1.90 -22.28 9.11
C ILE A 312 -1.81 -22.35 10.64
N ALA A 313 -2.60 -21.52 11.34
CA ALA A 313 -2.63 -21.51 12.80
C ALA A 313 -3.07 -22.86 13.39
N ASP A 314 -4.11 -23.46 12.79
CA ASP A 314 -4.68 -24.76 13.20
C ASP A 314 -3.75 -25.93 12.86
N ALA A 315 -3.06 -25.84 11.71
CA ALA A 315 -2.12 -26.85 11.22
C ALA A 315 -0.91 -27.03 12.12
N ARG A 316 -0.41 -25.97 12.76
CA ARG A 316 0.80 -25.97 13.60
C ARG A 316 2.00 -26.63 12.91
N PRO A 317 2.45 -26.12 11.76
CA PRO A 317 3.54 -26.71 11.00
C PRO A 317 4.83 -26.79 11.84
N ASP A 318 5.59 -27.87 11.69
CA ASP A 318 6.87 -28.06 12.38
C ASP A 318 7.93 -27.06 11.90
N LEU A 319 7.85 -26.68 10.60
CA LEU A 319 8.73 -25.72 9.97
C LEU A 319 7.91 -24.58 9.36
N TYR A 320 7.97 -23.39 9.97
CA TYR A 320 7.39 -22.19 9.39
C TYR A 320 8.48 -21.14 9.19
N VAL A 321 8.89 -20.98 7.94
CA VAL A 321 9.89 -20.01 7.51
C VAL A 321 9.19 -18.76 7.01
N HIS A 322 9.54 -17.60 7.56
CA HIS A 322 9.04 -16.31 7.13
C HIS A 322 10.20 -15.40 6.68
N VAL A 323 10.18 -15.01 5.42
CA VAL A 323 11.14 -14.11 4.79
C VAL A 323 10.52 -12.73 4.64
N HIS A 324 11.11 -11.71 5.29
CA HIS A 324 10.61 -10.34 5.25
C HIS A 324 11.73 -9.34 5.55
N PRO A 325 11.82 -8.18 4.84
CA PRO A 325 12.94 -7.24 4.99
C PRO A 325 12.95 -6.50 6.32
N ARG A 326 11.80 -6.32 6.96
CA ARG A 326 11.69 -5.56 8.21
C ARG A 326 11.86 -6.44 9.45
N ARG A 327 12.41 -5.87 10.52
CA ARG A 327 12.66 -6.55 11.79
C ARG A 327 11.41 -6.72 12.65
N GLU A 328 10.34 -5.97 12.38
CA GLU A 328 9.09 -6.06 13.12
C GLU A 328 8.46 -7.45 13.00
N ARG A 329 7.84 -7.88 14.10
CA ARG A 329 7.17 -9.18 14.15
C ARG A 329 5.88 -9.15 13.33
N ILE A 330 5.81 -10.00 12.31
CA ILE A 330 4.62 -10.24 11.48
C ILE A 330 4.21 -11.70 11.65
N ASP A 331 3.65 -12.03 12.81
CA ASP A 331 3.22 -13.38 13.17
C ASP A 331 2.01 -13.30 14.13
N PRO A 332 0.82 -12.92 13.63
CA PRO A 332 -0.35 -12.75 14.46
C PRO A 332 -0.90 -14.07 15.02
N VAL A 333 -0.47 -15.19 14.47
CA VAL A 333 -0.92 -16.54 14.87
C VAL A 333 0.11 -17.28 15.72
N HIS A 334 1.28 -16.70 15.96
CA HIS A 334 2.35 -17.25 16.78
C HIS A 334 2.80 -18.65 16.32
N ARG A 335 3.10 -18.79 15.02
CA ARG A 335 3.49 -20.06 14.40
C ARG A 335 4.84 -20.03 13.69
N VAL A 336 5.41 -18.85 13.43
CA VAL A 336 6.71 -18.72 12.75
C VAL A 336 7.82 -19.33 13.61
N THR A 337 8.51 -20.36 13.09
CA THR A 337 9.63 -21.03 13.73
C THR A 337 10.98 -20.47 13.28
N HIS A 338 11.08 -20.05 12.00
CA HIS A 338 12.31 -19.52 11.41
C HIS A 338 12.02 -18.19 10.73
N ARG A 339 12.82 -17.21 11.06
CA ARG A 339 12.64 -15.87 10.53
C ARG A 339 13.91 -15.38 9.84
N LEU A 340 13.81 -15.09 8.54
CA LEU A 340 14.88 -14.52 7.75
C LEU A 340 14.58 -13.03 7.47
N VAL A 341 15.39 -12.15 8.07
CA VAL A 341 15.26 -10.70 7.90
C VAL A 341 16.21 -10.26 6.81
N ALA A 342 15.71 -10.20 5.58
CA ALA A 342 16.46 -9.82 4.38
C ALA A 342 15.51 -9.39 3.26
N PRO A 343 15.98 -8.69 2.21
CA PRO A 343 15.20 -8.42 1.01
C PRO A 343 14.64 -9.71 0.41
N VAL A 344 13.35 -9.70 0.06
CA VAL A 344 12.62 -10.94 -0.30
C VAL A 344 13.12 -11.51 -1.63
N GLY A 345 13.23 -10.69 -2.68
CA GLY A 345 13.66 -11.13 -4.01
C GLY A 345 15.02 -11.85 -4.01
N PRO A 346 16.09 -11.24 -3.49
CA PRO A 346 17.41 -11.89 -3.39
C PRO A 346 17.39 -13.22 -2.62
N VAL A 347 16.56 -13.34 -1.56
CA VAL A 347 16.42 -14.60 -0.82
C VAL A 347 15.68 -15.64 -1.65
N ALA A 348 14.59 -15.27 -2.31
CA ALA A 348 13.81 -16.18 -3.16
C ALA A 348 14.67 -16.73 -4.31
N MET A 349 15.41 -15.87 -5.01
CA MET A 349 16.32 -16.29 -6.09
C MET A 349 17.44 -17.21 -5.60
N ALA A 350 18.11 -16.86 -4.49
CA ALA A 350 19.17 -17.69 -3.93
C ALA A 350 18.65 -19.06 -3.47
N LEU A 351 17.43 -19.09 -2.93
CA LEU A 351 16.78 -20.32 -2.49
C LEU A 351 16.41 -21.20 -3.69
N ASP A 352 15.85 -20.62 -4.76
CA ASP A 352 15.56 -21.34 -6.01
C ASP A 352 16.82 -21.97 -6.61
N GLU A 353 17.92 -21.21 -6.72
CA GLU A 353 19.22 -21.71 -7.19
C GLU A 353 19.75 -22.87 -6.32
N SER A 354 19.62 -22.73 -4.99
CA SER A 354 20.07 -23.76 -4.05
C SER A 354 19.26 -25.04 -4.16
N LEU A 355 17.94 -24.94 -4.37
CA LEU A 355 17.05 -26.09 -4.60
C LEU A 355 17.34 -26.74 -5.95
N ALA A 356 17.50 -25.96 -7.04
CA ALA A 356 17.83 -26.45 -8.35
C ALA A 356 19.10 -27.33 -8.36
N SER A 357 20.12 -26.92 -7.63
CA SER A 357 21.36 -27.69 -7.49
C SER A 357 21.18 -29.04 -6.78
N ARG A 358 20.14 -29.21 -5.99
CA ARG A 358 19.76 -30.44 -5.27
C ARG A 358 18.88 -31.36 -6.11
N ASP A 359 17.96 -30.78 -6.89
CA ASP A 359 17.02 -31.53 -7.77
C ASP A 359 17.74 -32.34 -8.86
N ALA A 360 18.88 -31.87 -9.35
CA ALA A 360 19.71 -32.59 -10.32
C ALA A 360 20.14 -34.00 -9.84
N ARG A 361 19.96 -34.32 -8.55
CA ARG A 361 20.31 -35.60 -7.91
C ARG A 361 19.11 -36.49 -7.59
N ARG A 362 17.89 -36.11 -8.01
CA ARG A 362 16.65 -36.73 -7.55
C ARG A 362 15.86 -37.39 -8.70
N THR A 363 15.41 -38.62 -8.47
CA THR A 363 14.47 -39.33 -9.33
C THR A 363 13.07 -39.33 -8.70
N GLY A 364 12.16 -38.51 -9.18
CA GLY A 364 10.77 -38.38 -8.72
C GLY A 364 10.50 -37.14 -7.85
N ARG A 365 9.33 -36.51 -8.05
CA ARG A 365 8.87 -35.37 -7.27
C ARG A 365 8.12 -35.86 -6.02
N LEU A 366 8.57 -35.51 -4.82
CA LEU A 366 7.77 -35.65 -3.60
C LEU A 366 6.63 -34.63 -3.66
N GLY A 367 5.46 -34.97 -3.16
CA GLY A 367 4.35 -34.03 -2.99
C GLY A 367 3.42 -33.83 -4.19
N ASP A 368 3.62 -34.54 -5.33
CA ASP A 368 2.73 -34.40 -6.50
C ASP A 368 1.25 -34.67 -6.17
N GLY A 369 0.97 -35.65 -5.29
CA GLY A 369 -0.39 -35.91 -4.79
C GLY A 369 -0.95 -34.74 -3.97
N TRP A 370 -0.10 -34.16 -3.12
CA TRP A 370 -0.46 -33.01 -2.31
C TRP A 370 -0.79 -31.78 -3.16
N ARG A 371 0.12 -31.38 -4.04
CA ARG A 371 -0.08 -30.25 -4.97
C ARG A 371 -1.27 -30.45 -5.89
N SER A 372 -1.43 -31.65 -6.45
CA SER A 372 -2.56 -31.96 -7.34
C SER A 372 -3.90 -31.93 -6.61
N GLY A 373 -3.95 -32.28 -5.32
CA GLY A 373 -5.12 -32.16 -4.45
C GLY A 373 -5.53 -30.69 -4.28
N TRP A 374 -4.58 -29.83 -3.96
CA TRP A 374 -4.82 -28.38 -3.85
C TRP A 374 -5.27 -27.74 -5.16
N ARG A 375 -4.68 -28.14 -6.30
CA ARG A 375 -5.12 -27.70 -7.63
C ARG A 375 -6.56 -28.09 -7.91
N ALA A 376 -6.93 -29.35 -7.67
CA ALA A 376 -8.29 -29.82 -7.88
C ALA A 376 -9.30 -29.08 -6.97
N ALA A 377 -8.96 -28.89 -5.70
CA ALA A 377 -9.79 -28.15 -4.75
C ALA A 377 -10.00 -26.69 -5.19
N SER A 378 -8.91 -26.01 -5.55
CA SER A 378 -8.97 -24.61 -6.03
C SER A 378 -9.81 -24.48 -7.32
N GLN A 379 -9.64 -25.40 -8.28
CA GLN A 379 -10.42 -25.41 -9.51
C GLN A 379 -11.90 -25.75 -9.29
N ALA A 380 -12.21 -26.66 -8.37
CA ALA A 380 -13.59 -27.00 -8.01
C ALA A 380 -14.30 -25.81 -7.36
N ALA A 381 -13.66 -25.18 -6.39
CA ALA A 381 -14.17 -23.98 -5.75
C ALA A 381 -14.41 -22.85 -6.76
N ARG A 382 -13.46 -22.64 -7.67
CA ARG A 382 -13.60 -21.60 -8.70
C ARG A 382 -14.79 -21.88 -9.61
N ARG A 383 -14.94 -23.09 -10.15
CA ARG A 383 -16.08 -23.45 -11.03
C ARG A 383 -17.42 -23.26 -10.33
N ALA A 384 -17.52 -23.67 -9.06
CA ALA A 384 -18.74 -23.50 -8.27
C ALA A 384 -19.08 -22.01 -8.08
N ALA A 385 -18.09 -21.17 -7.76
CA ALA A 385 -18.29 -19.73 -7.64
C ALA A 385 -18.67 -19.10 -8.99
N ASP A 386 -18.00 -19.47 -10.09
CA ASP A 386 -18.24 -18.92 -11.44
C ASP A 386 -19.68 -19.19 -11.90
N SER A 387 -20.19 -20.41 -11.66
CA SER A 387 -21.58 -20.78 -11.99
C SER A 387 -22.60 -19.87 -11.28
N ILE A 388 -22.41 -19.60 -10.00
CA ILE A 388 -23.33 -18.75 -9.24
C ILE A 388 -23.20 -17.28 -9.65
N LEU A 389 -21.98 -16.82 -9.89
CA LEU A 389 -21.74 -15.41 -10.26
C LEU A 389 -22.25 -15.08 -11.66
N ALA A 390 -22.27 -16.04 -12.59
CA ALA A 390 -22.85 -15.85 -13.91
C ALA A 390 -24.35 -15.49 -13.87
N GLU A 391 -25.06 -15.88 -12.80
CA GLU A 391 -26.48 -15.63 -12.59
C GLU A 391 -26.77 -14.46 -11.63
N SER A 392 -25.73 -13.90 -10.98
CA SER A 392 -25.91 -12.96 -9.86
C SER A 392 -26.13 -11.51 -10.28
N GLY A 393 -26.05 -11.20 -11.59
CA GLY A 393 -26.14 -9.83 -12.07
C GLY A 393 -25.02 -8.93 -11.50
N LEU A 394 -25.33 -7.64 -11.36
CA LEU A 394 -24.38 -6.65 -10.85
C LEU A 394 -24.24 -6.77 -9.33
N SER A 395 -23.34 -7.65 -8.89
CA SER A 395 -23.02 -7.93 -7.49
C SER A 395 -21.60 -7.49 -7.14
N GLU A 396 -21.32 -7.29 -5.83
CA GLU A 396 -19.98 -6.84 -5.38
C GLU A 396 -18.84 -7.75 -5.88
N PRO A 397 -18.95 -9.11 -5.84
CA PRO A 397 -17.95 -9.99 -6.46
C PRO A 397 -17.78 -9.79 -7.98
N VAL A 398 -18.89 -9.53 -8.70
CA VAL A 398 -18.84 -9.27 -10.15
C VAL A 398 -18.20 -7.93 -10.45
N VAL A 399 -18.47 -6.90 -9.66
CA VAL A 399 -17.80 -5.59 -9.77
C VAL A 399 -16.29 -5.73 -9.60
N ALA A 400 -15.83 -6.54 -8.62
CA ALA A 400 -14.40 -6.80 -8.42
C ALA A 400 -13.76 -7.51 -9.63
N ARG A 401 -14.50 -8.37 -10.34
CA ARG A 401 -14.04 -8.99 -11.60
C ARG A 401 -14.01 -8.00 -12.76
N ALA A 402 -15.08 -7.23 -12.91
CA ALA A 402 -15.24 -6.28 -14.02
C ALA A 402 -14.12 -5.25 -14.05
N ILE A 403 -13.78 -4.63 -12.89
CA ILE A 403 -12.71 -3.63 -12.84
C ILE A 403 -11.35 -4.24 -13.24
N VAL A 404 -11.04 -5.47 -12.82
CA VAL A 404 -9.77 -6.14 -13.19
C VAL A 404 -9.73 -6.44 -14.68
N ARG A 405 -10.84 -6.92 -15.29
CA ARG A 405 -10.89 -7.25 -16.72
C ARG A 405 -10.73 -6.05 -17.61
N ALA A 406 -11.32 -4.92 -17.22
CA ALA A 406 -11.35 -3.70 -18.03
C ALA A 406 -10.03 -2.91 -17.96
N LEU A 407 -9.24 -3.06 -16.90
CA LEU A 407 -7.98 -2.33 -16.77
C LEU A 407 -6.92 -2.86 -17.75
N PRO A 408 -6.16 -1.99 -18.46
CA PRO A 408 -5.12 -2.42 -19.37
C PRO A 408 -3.93 -3.04 -18.60
N LYS A 409 -3.15 -3.86 -19.30
CA LYS A 409 -1.92 -4.45 -18.76
C LYS A 409 -0.97 -3.36 -18.22
N GLY A 410 -0.50 -3.55 -17.01
CA GLY A 410 0.41 -2.63 -16.32
C GLY A 410 -0.28 -1.49 -15.59
N ALA A 411 -1.60 -1.28 -15.77
CA ALA A 411 -2.36 -0.29 -15.03
C ALA A 411 -2.28 -0.52 -13.51
N GLY A 412 -2.46 0.54 -12.74
CA GLY A 412 -2.60 0.46 -11.29
C GLY A 412 -4.01 0.01 -10.88
N LEU A 413 -4.12 -0.66 -9.74
CA LEU A 413 -5.40 -0.90 -9.06
C LEU A 413 -5.23 -0.68 -7.56
N VAL A 414 -5.97 0.28 -7.02
CA VAL A 414 -6.02 0.51 -5.57
C VAL A 414 -7.28 -0.13 -5.01
N ALA A 415 -7.09 -0.98 -4.01
CA ALA A 415 -8.19 -1.65 -3.32
C ALA A 415 -8.41 -1.02 -1.94
N ALA A 416 -9.60 -0.48 -1.69
CA ALA A 416 -9.95 0.03 -0.38
C ALA A 416 -9.99 -1.08 0.68
N ALA A 417 -9.78 -0.72 1.93
CA ALA A 417 -9.99 -1.59 3.07
C ALA A 417 -11.45 -2.11 3.13
N SER A 418 -11.78 -2.96 4.09
CA SER A 418 -13.10 -3.60 4.25
C SER A 418 -13.38 -4.65 3.18
N MET A 419 -14.50 -4.57 2.44
CA MET A 419 -14.91 -5.58 1.45
C MET A 419 -14.14 -5.49 0.12
N PRO A 420 -13.83 -4.32 -0.45
CA PRO A 420 -13.20 -4.23 -1.78
C PRO A 420 -11.93 -5.08 -1.93
N VAL A 421 -10.98 -4.97 -1.02
CA VAL A 421 -9.73 -5.76 -1.08
C VAL A 421 -10.00 -7.26 -0.91
N ARG A 422 -11.00 -7.63 -0.14
CA ARG A 422 -11.39 -9.04 0.07
C ARG A 422 -12.11 -9.61 -1.14
N ASP A 423 -12.97 -8.83 -1.78
CA ASP A 423 -13.66 -9.26 -2.99
C ASP A 423 -12.69 -9.45 -4.16
N LEU A 424 -11.71 -8.56 -4.30
CA LEU A 424 -10.63 -8.75 -5.26
C LEU A 424 -9.80 -9.99 -4.94
N ASP A 425 -9.38 -10.20 -3.70
CA ASP A 425 -8.59 -11.37 -3.28
C ASP A 425 -9.34 -12.69 -3.50
N THR A 426 -10.64 -12.70 -3.22
CA THR A 426 -11.46 -13.92 -3.29
C THR A 426 -11.95 -14.23 -4.70
N TYR A 427 -12.42 -13.20 -5.44
CA TYR A 427 -13.20 -13.40 -6.66
C TYR A 427 -12.54 -12.96 -7.95
N ALA A 428 -11.52 -12.07 -7.91
CA ALA A 428 -10.86 -11.64 -9.12
C ALA A 428 -10.21 -12.82 -9.86
N GLU A 429 -10.28 -12.77 -11.19
CA GLU A 429 -9.80 -13.86 -12.03
C GLU A 429 -8.28 -13.83 -12.18
N ALA A 430 -7.66 -15.00 -12.17
CA ALA A 430 -6.26 -15.14 -12.51
C ALA A 430 -6.11 -15.26 -14.05
N GLY A 431 -4.96 -14.82 -14.56
CA GLY A 431 -4.65 -14.88 -16.00
C GLY A 431 -5.30 -13.78 -16.83
N GLY A 432 -5.91 -12.78 -16.17
CA GLY A 432 -6.35 -11.55 -16.81
C GLY A 432 -5.19 -10.59 -17.11
N PRO A 433 -5.48 -9.31 -17.39
CA PRO A 433 -4.45 -8.30 -17.54
C PRO A 433 -3.58 -8.25 -16.27
N ALA A 434 -2.25 -8.26 -16.43
CA ALA A 434 -1.34 -8.08 -15.30
C ALA A 434 -1.43 -6.63 -14.82
N VAL A 435 -2.29 -6.38 -13.83
CA VAL A 435 -2.43 -5.09 -13.15
C VAL A 435 -1.60 -5.08 -11.87
N VAL A 436 -1.07 -3.91 -11.51
CA VAL A 436 -0.29 -3.74 -10.27
C VAL A 436 -1.22 -3.30 -9.16
N VAL A 437 -1.45 -4.17 -8.18
CA VAL A 437 -2.42 -3.93 -7.10
C VAL A 437 -1.73 -3.39 -5.87
N THR A 438 -2.34 -2.39 -5.24
CA THR A 438 -1.96 -1.89 -3.93
C THR A 438 -3.17 -1.63 -3.04
N ALA A 439 -2.96 -1.54 -1.72
CA ALA A 439 -4.01 -1.26 -0.75
C ALA A 439 -3.42 -0.73 0.56
N ASN A 440 -4.17 0.08 1.31
CA ASN A 440 -3.80 0.51 2.65
C ASN A 440 -4.10 -0.62 3.65
N ARG A 441 -3.15 -1.55 3.80
CA ARG A 441 -3.29 -2.79 4.61
C ARG A 441 -2.42 -2.82 5.86
N GLY A 442 -1.64 -1.79 6.10
CA GLY A 442 -0.85 -1.64 7.32
C GLY A 442 -1.74 -1.47 8.56
N ALA A 443 -2.42 -0.35 8.65
CA ALA A 443 -3.44 -0.07 9.67
C ALA A 443 -4.86 -0.45 9.21
N SER A 444 -5.08 -0.60 7.90
CA SER A 444 -6.35 -0.98 7.28
C SER A 444 -7.49 0.02 7.54
N GLY A 445 -7.18 1.32 7.61
CA GLY A 445 -8.16 2.41 7.71
C GLY A 445 -9.00 2.55 6.44
N ILE A 446 -10.13 3.25 6.55
CA ILE A 446 -10.96 3.63 5.39
C ILE A 446 -10.63 5.04 4.89
N ASP A 447 -9.77 5.74 5.60
CA ASP A 447 -9.29 7.09 5.32
C ASP A 447 -8.25 7.12 4.20
N GLY A 448 -8.16 8.23 3.49
CA GLY A 448 -7.12 8.54 2.52
C GLY A 448 -7.02 7.61 1.31
N THR A 449 -8.04 6.81 1.02
CA THR A 449 -7.97 5.81 -0.07
C THR A 449 -7.99 6.46 -1.46
N VAL A 450 -8.81 7.50 -1.65
CA VAL A 450 -8.85 8.28 -2.90
C VAL A 450 -7.53 9.03 -3.10
N ALA A 451 -7.02 9.65 -2.03
CA ALA A 451 -5.73 10.33 -2.05
C ALA A 451 -4.57 9.38 -2.37
N THR A 452 -4.59 8.16 -1.78
CA THR A 452 -3.60 7.11 -2.11
C THR A 452 -3.66 6.74 -3.60
N ALA A 453 -4.88 6.63 -4.18
CA ALA A 453 -5.04 6.31 -5.60
C ALA A 453 -4.49 7.43 -6.50
N ALA A 454 -4.70 8.70 -6.14
CA ALA A 454 -4.13 9.85 -6.84
C ALA A 454 -2.59 9.81 -6.84
N GLY A 455 -1.99 9.59 -5.67
CA GLY A 455 -0.54 9.48 -5.54
C GLY A 455 0.05 8.27 -6.25
N PHE A 456 -0.65 7.12 -6.19
CA PHE A 456 -0.23 5.89 -6.84
C PHE A 456 -0.26 6.01 -8.37
N ALA A 457 -1.35 6.57 -8.94
CA ALA A 457 -1.45 6.82 -10.38
C ALA A 457 -0.31 7.73 -10.87
N ARG A 458 -0.02 8.80 -10.12
CA ARG A 458 1.05 9.73 -10.45
C ARG A 458 2.43 9.07 -10.40
N GLY A 459 2.71 8.28 -9.37
CA GLY A 459 3.98 7.55 -9.24
C GLY A 459 4.17 6.46 -10.29
N ARG A 460 3.08 5.80 -10.72
CA ARG A 460 3.10 4.80 -11.80
C ARG A 460 3.21 5.41 -13.19
N GLY A 461 2.78 6.66 -13.38
CA GLY A 461 2.67 7.27 -14.70
C GLY A 461 1.62 6.60 -15.60
N LEU A 462 0.64 5.88 -15.04
CA LEU A 462 -0.34 5.05 -15.75
C LEU A 462 -1.74 5.23 -15.17
N PRO A 463 -2.81 5.00 -15.97
CA PRO A 463 -4.18 4.98 -15.48
C PRO A 463 -4.33 3.98 -14.31
N THR A 464 -5.17 4.35 -13.34
CA THR A 464 -5.35 3.54 -12.14
C THR A 464 -6.84 3.33 -11.86
N GLY A 465 -7.24 2.08 -11.60
CA GLY A 465 -8.55 1.75 -11.02
C GLY A 465 -8.53 1.96 -9.51
N LEU A 466 -9.66 2.39 -8.95
CA LEU A 466 -9.90 2.41 -7.51
C LEU A 466 -11.20 1.69 -7.22
N LEU A 467 -11.15 0.56 -6.52
CA LEU A 467 -12.35 -0.11 -5.98
C LEU A 467 -12.53 0.30 -4.52
N ILE A 468 -13.64 0.97 -4.22
CA ILE A 468 -13.89 1.59 -2.91
C ILE A 468 -15.34 1.38 -2.47
N GLY A 469 -15.57 1.25 -1.17
CA GLY A 469 -16.91 1.27 -0.58
C GLY A 469 -17.39 2.69 -0.28
N ASP A 470 -18.70 2.85 -0.12
CA ASP A 470 -19.40 4.11 0.13
C ASP A 470 -18.87 4.86 1.37
N LEU A 471 -18.77 4.20 2.52
CA LEU A 471 -18.26 4.84 3.75
C LEU A 471 -16.81 5.29 3.62
N ALA A 472 -15.96 4.55 2.91
CA ALA A 472 -14.59 4.95 2.65
C ALA A 472 -14.53 6.15 1.70
N LEU A 473 -15.41 6.21 0.71
CA LEU A 473 -15.53 7.35 -0.20
C LEU A 473 -16.06 8.59 0.53
N LEU A 474 -17.09 8.45 1.37
CA LEU A 474 -17.60 9.55 2.21
C LEU A 474 -16.50 10.11 3.13
N HIS A 475 -15.69 9.22 3.72
CA HIS A 475 -14.60 9.63 4.62
C HIS A 475 -13.49 10.41 3.90
N ASP A 476 -13.25 10.12 2.63
CA ASP A 476 -12.17 10.70 1.83
C ASP A 476 -12.68 11.53 0.63
N GLN A 477 -13.93 12.00 0.70
CA GLN A 477 -14.62 12.68 -0.40
C GLN A 477 -13.90 13.94 -0.88
N THR A 478 -13.27 14.70 0.02
CA THR A 478 -12.51 15.92 -0.34
C THR A 478 -11.33 15.62 -1.27
N SER A 479 -10.79 14.41 -1.21
CA SER A 479 -9.70 13.94 -2.07
C SER A 479 -10.11 13.72 -3.53
N LEU A 480 -11.41 13.66 -3.86
CA LEU A 480 -11.87 13.59 -5.25
C LEU A 480 -11.37 14.77 -6.09
N ALA A 481 -11.16 15.94 -5.48
CA ALA A 481 -10.60 17.10 -6.15
C ALA A 481 -9.18 16.89 -6.71
N LEU A 482 -8.41 15.96 -6.14
CA LEU A 482 -7.07 15.57 -6.63
C LEU A 482 -7.11 14.85 -7.98
N LEU A 483 -8.27 14.30 -8.35
CA LEU A 483 -8.43 13.48 -9.55
C LEU A 483 -8.79 14.29 -10.79
N ARG A 484 -9.11 15.59 -10.63
CA ARG A 484 -9.51 16.47 -11.74
C ARG A 484 -8.37 16.73 -12.72
N ASP A 485 -7.18 17.00 -12.18
CA ASP A 485 -6.01 17.41 -12.93
C ASP A 485 -4.89 16.38 -12.73
N GLY A 486 -4.78 15.38 -13.60
CA GLY A 486 -3.76 14.36 -13.47
C GLY A 486 -3.98 13.15 -14.37
N LEU A 487 -3.32 12.05 -14.03
CA LEU A 487 -3.56 10.77 -14.71
C LEU A 487 -4.94 10.22 -14.32
N PRO A 488 -5.64 9.56 -15.27
CA PRO A 488 -6.99 9.08 -15.02
C PRO A 488 -7.05 8.08 -13.86
N VAL A 489 -7.96 8.33 -12.95
CA VAL A 489 -8.35 7.38 -11.90
C VAL A 489 -9.82 7.00 -12.11
N ILE A 490 -10.06 5.73 -12.37
CA ILE A 490 -11.40 5.16 -12.54
C ILE A 490 -11.89 4.71 -11.17
N VAL A 491 -12.70 5.56 -10.53
CA VAL A 491 -13.25 5.27 -9.20
C VAL A 491 -14.52 4.44 -9.35
N VAL A 492 -14.48 3.17 -8.95
CA VAL A 492 -15.66 2.30 -8.85
C VAL A 492 -16.06 2.22 -7.38
N CYS A 493 -17.12 2.94 -7.04
CA CYS A 493 -17.69 2.97 -5.70
C CYS A 493 -18.80 1.95 -5.58
N VAL A 494 -18.64 0.97 -4.71
CA VAL A 494 -19.71 0.05 -4.31
C VAL A 494 -20.49 0.72 -3.19
N ASN A 495 -21.69 1.20 -3.51
CA ASN A 495 -22.61 1.81 -2.56
C ASN A 495 -23.66 0.78 -2.12
N ASN A 496 -23.46 0.21 -0.94
CA ASN A 496 -24.40 -0.72 -0.31
C ASN A 496 -25.12 -0.10 0.89
N ASP A 497 -25.09 1.23 0.99
CA ASP A 497 -25.72 2.02 2.03
C ASP A 497 -25.19 1.70 3.43
N GLY A 498 -23.84 1.57 3.57
CA GLY A 498 -23.22 1.48 4.89
C GLY A 498 -22.20 0.37 5.12
N GLY A 499 -22.12 -0.13 6.36
CA GLY A 499 -21.10 -1.03 6.85
C GLY A 499 -21.29 -2.50 6.48
N GLY A 500 -21.25 -2.86 5.19
CA GLY A 500 -21.49 -4.23 4.70
C GLY A 500 -20.61 -5.32 5.34
N ILE A 501 -19.37 -5.00 5.73
CA ILE A 501 -18.46 -5.97 6.36
C ILE A 501 -19.02 -6.48 7.71
N PHE A 502 -19.74 -5.66 8.46
CA PHE A 502 -20.23 -6.02 9.78
C PHE A 502 -21.28 -7.14 9.72
N HIS A 503 -22.00 -7.27 8.58
CA HIS A 503 -22.93 -8.38 8.33
C HIS A 503 -22.24 -9.75 8.23
N ARG A 504 -20.91 -9.80 8.17
CA ARG A 504 -20.11 -11.03 8.16
C ARG A 504 -19.53 -11.39 9.53
N LEU A 505 -19.75 -10.55 10.54
CA LEU A 505 -19.21 -10.74 11.88
C LEU A 505 -20.23 -11.43 12.80
N PRO A 506 -19.77 -12.10 13.87
CA PRO A 506 -20.66 -12.76 14.84
C PRO A 506 -21.70 -11.84 15.45
N ILE A 507 -21.43 -10.53 15.53
CA ILE A 507 -22.39 -9.52 16.05
C ILE A 507 -23.68 -9.41 15.22
N ALA A 508 -23.64 -9.86 13.96
CA ALA A 508 -24.83 -9.89 13.09
C ALA A 508 -25.56 -11.24 13.10
N HIS A 509 -24.96 -12.29 13.67
CA HIS A 509 -25.49 -13.66 13.60
C HIS A 509 -25.24 -14.46 14.88
N GLY A 510 -25.98 -15.57 15.03
CA GLY A 510 -25.80 -16.53 16.10
C GLY A 510 -26.34 -16.06 17.47
N GLU A 511 -25.89 -16.72 18.53
CA GLU A 511 -26.36 -16.46 19.89
C GLU A 511 -25.97 -15.09 20.45
N GLY A 512 -24.85 -14.52 19.95
CA GLY A 512 -24.34 -13.19 20.34
C GLY A 512 -24.75 -12.04 19.42
N ARG A 513 -25.73 -12.25 18.55
CA ARG A 513 -26.20 -11.19 17.64
C ARG A 513 -26.80 -10.01 18.39
N LEU A 514 -26.51 -8.81 17.91
CA LEU A 514 -27.14 -7.59 18.39
C LEU A 514 -28.59 -7.49 17.91
N VAL A 515 -29.45 -6.76 18.68
CA VAL A 515 -30.77 -6.37 18.22
C VAL A 515 -30.61 -5.54 16.94
N GLU A 516 -31.52 -5.75 15.98
CA GLU A 516 -31.43 -5.17 14.63
C GLU A 516 -31.28 -3.64 14.63
N ASP A 517 -32.10 -2.93 15.40
CA ASP A 517 -31.98 -1.46 15.54
C ASP A 517 -30.60 -1.02 16.06
N THR A 518 -30.01 -1.77 17.00
CA THR A 518 -28.67 -1.49 17.52
C THR A 518 -27.62 -1.78 16.47
N PHE A 519 -27.77 -2.91 15.76
CA PHE A 519 -26.83 -3.28 14.70
C PHE A 519 -26.84 -2.25 13.56
N GLU A 520 -28.00 -1.92 13.02
CA GLU A 520 -28.12 -0.97 11.90
C GLU A 520 -27.63 0.44 12.30
N ARG A 521 -27.98 0.90 13.49
CA ARG A 521 -27.59 2.23 13.94
C ARG A 521 -26.08 2.40 14.16
N PHE A 522 -25.40 1.39 14.73
CA PHE A 522 -24.01 1.53 15.18
C PHE A 522 -22.98 0.82 14.29
N PHE A 523 -23.41 -0.12 13.43
CA PHE A 523 -22.56 -0.90 12.55
C PHE A 523 -23.00 -0.84 11.08
N GLY A 524 -24.28 -1.03 10.81
CA GLY A 524 -24.85 -0.87 9.47
C GLY A 524 -24.70 0.56 8.96
N THR A 525 -24.98 1.53 9.81
CA THR A 525 -24.83 2.98 9.54
C THR A 525 -25.37 3.40 8.18
N PRO A 526 -26.67 3.11 7.86
CA PRO A 526 -27.24 3.50 6.58
C PRO A 526 -27.24 5.04 6.46
N HIS A 527 -26.84 5.53 5.30
CA HIS A 527 -26.68 6.98 5.07
C HIS A 527 -27.64 7.55 4.02
N GLY A 528 -28.22 6.73 3.13
CA GLY A 528 -29.17 7.14 2.10
C GLY A 528 -28.61 8.09 1.04
N LEU A 529 -27.27 8.20 0.89
CA LEU A 529 -26.61 9.15 0.01
C LEU A 529 -26.24 8.51 -1.33
N THR A 530 -26.12 9.38 -2.34
CA THR A 530 -25.54 9.08 -3.67
C THR A 530 -24.37 10.01 -3.95
N PHE A 531 -23.51 9.65 -4.88
CA PHE A 531 -22.24 10.34 -5.11
C PHE A 531 -22.23 11.25 -6.35
N GLU A 532 -23.35 11.43 -7.04
CA GLU A 532 -23.44 12.32 -8.21
C GLU A 532 -23.00 13.74 -7.88
N HIS A 533 -23.51 14.31 -6.77
CA HIS A 533 -23.14 15.66 -6.36
C HIS A 533 -21.68 15.77 -5.92
N ALA A 534 -21.12 14.73 -5.32
CA ALA A 534 -19.71 14.68 -4.97
C ALA A 534 -18.80 14.69 -6.20
N ALA A 535 -19.16 13.92 -7.23
CA ALA A 535 -18.47 13.92 -8.52
C ALA A 535 -18.55 15.31 -9.18
N ALA A 536 -19.74 15.89 -9.25
CA ALA A 536 -19.96 17.23 -9.83
C ALA A 536 -19.15 18.31 -9.08
N GLN A 537 -19.13 18.28 -7.75
CA GLN A 537 -18.33 19.22 -6.94
C GLN A 537 -16.83 19.08 -7.22
N ALA A 538 -16.34 17.87 -7.46
CA ALA A 538 -14.94 17.61 -7.81
C ALA A 538 -14.63 17.86 -9.31
N GLY A 539 -15.64 18.13 -10.14
CA GLY A 539 -15.48 18.30 -11.59
C GLY A 539 -15.22 17.00 -12.34
N LEU A 540 -15.69 15.86 -11.79
CA LEU A 540 -15.55 14.52 -12.37
C LEU A 540 -16.81 14.11 -13.12
N ALA A 541 -16.65 13.31 -14.19
CA ALA A 541 -17.76 12.60 -14.81
C ALA A 541 -18.37 11.59 -13.81
N TYR A 542 -19.68 11.33 -13.95
CA TYR A 542 -20.40 10.40 -13.10
C TYR A 542 -21.21 9.41 -13.92
N ASN A 543 -21.21 8.14 -13.49
CA ASN A 543 -22.03 7.07 -14.05
C ASN A 543 -22.60 6.21 -12.92
N ALA A 544 -23.86 5.73 -13.11
CA ALA A 544 -24.53 4.80 -12.19
C ALA A 544 -25.08 3.60 -12.99
N PRO A 545 -24.23 2.62 -13.36
CA PRO A 545 -24.65 1.48 -14.17
C PRO A 545 -25.57 0.54 -13.41
N GLU A 546 -26.57 -0.04 -14.12
CA GLU A 546 -27.52 -1.00 -13.59
C GLU A 546 -27.26 -2.44 -14.11
N SER A 547 -26.28 -2.62 -15.01
CA SER A 547 -25.88 -3.95 -15.51
C SER A 547 -24.36 -4.07 -15.59
N VAL A 548 -23.88 -5.31 -15.75
CA VAL A 548 -22.45 -5.61 -15.88
C VAL A 548 -21.88 -4.98 -17.14
N GLU A 549 -22.59 -5.05 -18.26
CA GLU A 549 -22.21 -4.47 -19.54
C GLU A 549 -22.12 -2.95 -19.47
N ALA A 550 -23.07 -2.32 -18.75
CA ALA A 550 -23.04 -0.86 -18.53
C ALA A 550 -21.87 -0.45 -17.64
N LEU A 551 -21.51 -1.26 -16.63
CA LEU A 551 -20.32 -1.03 -15.80
C LEU A 551 -19.03 -1.13 -16.61
N GLU A 552 -18.86 -2.20 -17.38
CA GLU A 552 -17.68 -2.37 -18.25
C GLU A 552 -17.56 -1.23 -19.27
N ALA A 553 -18.66 -0.84 -19.90
CA ALA A 553 -18.69 0.30 -20.83
C ALA A 553 -18.33 1.63 -20.15
N ALA A 554 -18.76 1.87 -18.91
CA ALA A 554 -18.42 3.08 -18.16
C ALA A 554 -16.92 3.12 -17.79
N ILE A 555 -16.33 1.98 -17.45
CA ILE A 555 -14.88 1.86 -17.18
C ILE A 555 -14.09 2.14 -18.48
N ASP A 556 -14.46 1.50 -19.59
CA ASP A 556 -13.79 1.67 -20.89
C ASP A 556 -13.91 3.12 -21.40
N GLN A 557 -15.06 3.77 -21.20
CA GLN A 557 -15.25 5.18 -21.53
C GLN A 557 -14.33 6.07 -20.69
N GLY A 558 -14.22 5.84 -19.39
CA GLY A 558 -13.31 6.57 -18.50
C GLY A 558 -11.85 6.44 -18.95
N LEU A 559 -11.40 5.21 -19.22
CA LEU A 559 -10.05 4.93 -19.72
C LEU A 559 -9.78 5.61 -21.07
N SER A 560 -10.74 5.53 -22.00
CA SER A 560 -10.61 6.10 -23.36
C SER A 560 -10.65 7.62 -23.39
N SER A 561 -11.38 8.24 -22.46
CA SER A 561 -11.45 9.71 -22.36
C SER A 561 -10.15 10.33 -21.82
N GLY A 562 -9.30 9.55 -21.17
CA GLY A 562 -8.11 10.03 -20.48
C GLY A 562 -8.42 10.92 -19.27
N ALA A 563 -9.65 10.90 -18.76
CA ALA A 563 -10.11 11.68 -17.61
C ALA A 563 -10.60 10.76 -16.48
N SER A 564 -10.52 11.25 -15.26
CA SER A 564 -11.06 10.53 -14.10
C SER A 564 -12.59 10.53 -14.11
N VAL A 565 -13.17 9.41 -13.63
CA VAL A 565 -14.62 9.22 -13.55
C VAL A 565 -14.99 8.56 -12.22
N LEU A 566 -16.14 8.94 -11.67
CA LEU A 566 -16.77 8.25 -10.55
C LEU A 566 -17.92 7.38 -11.07
N ILE A 567 -17.82 6.09 -10.84
CA ILE A 567 -18.82 5.08 -11.21
C ILE A 567 -19.41 4.53 -9.91
N GLU A 568 -20.69 4.79 -9.67
CA GLU A 568 -21.41 4.32 -8.47
C GLU A 568 -22.22 3.07 -8.79
N VAL A 569 -21.86 1.94 -8.17
CA VAL A 569 -22.60 0.68 -8.27
C VAL A 569 -23.41 0.48 -6.99
N ARG A 570 -24.73 0.51 -7.11
CA ARG A 570 -25.63 0.32 -5.96
C ARG A 570 -25.91 -1.15 -5.76
N THR A 571 -25.76 -1.61 -4.50
CA THR A 571 -26.02 -3.00 -4.09
C THR A 571 -26.80 -3.04 -2.78
N SER A 572 -27.21 -4.23 -2.33
CA SER A 572 -27.86 -4.43 -1.02
C SER A 572 -27.01 -5.30 -0.12
N ARG A 573 -26.77 -4.88 1.12
CA ARG A 573 -25.98 -5.61 2.13
C ARG A 573 -26.52 -7.01 2.40
N GLU A 574 -27.87 -7.15 2.48
CA GLU A 574 -28.54 -8.43 2.72
C GLU A 574 -28.36 -9.39 1.54
N GLN A 575 -28.61 -8.89 0.30
CA GLN A 575 -28.46 -9.70 -0.91
C GLN A 575 -27.00 -10.15 -1.10
N GLN A 576 -26.04 -9.27 -0.85
CA GLN A 576 -24.62 -9.62 -0.94
C GLN A 576 -24.21 -10.65 0.12
N THR A 577 -24.75 -10.54 1.34
CA THR A 577 -24.51 -11.53 2.39
C THR A 577 -25.07 -12.89 2.03
N ALA A 578 -26.31 -12.95 1.50
CA ALA A 578 -26.96 -14.18 1.05
C ALA A 578 -26.18 -14.82 -0.13
N LEU A 579 -25.77 -14.01 -1.12
CA LEU A 579 -24.98 -14.46 -2.27
C LEU A 579 -23.67 -15.11 -1.82
N ARG A 580 -22.91 -14.45 -0.95
CA ARG A 580 -21.65 -14.99 -0.44
C ARG A 580 -21.81 -16.30 0.31
N ARG A 581 -22.85 -16.44 1.14
CA ARG A 581 -23.15 -17.70 1.83
C ARG A 581 -23.47 -18.83 0.84
N ARG A 582 -24.26 -18.53 -0.22
CA ARG A 582 -24.56 -19.49 -1.30
C ARG A 582 -23.27 -19.94 -1.99
N ILE A 583 -22.38 -19.01 -2.34
CA ILE A 583 -21.08 -19.32 -2.97
C ILE A 583 -20.22 -20.16 -2.03
N GLU A 584 -20.09 -19.78 -0.78
CA GLU A 584 -19.26 -20.50 0.20
C GLU A 584 -19.74 -21.94 0.41
N ALA A 585 -21.06 -22.17 0.48
CA ALA A 585 -21.63 -23.51 0.61
C ALA A 585 -21.39 -24.37 -0.63
N ALA A 586 -21.62 -23.83 -1.83
CA ALA A 586 -21.38 -24.54 -3.08
C ALA A 586 -19.90 -24.86 -3.30
N CYS A 587 -19.00 -23.94 -2.93
CA CYS A 587 -17.57 -24.18 -3.01
C CYS A 587 -17.13 -25.30 -2.05
N ALA A 588 -17.65 -25.31 -0.80
CA ALA A 588 -17.33 -26.37 0.15
C ALA A 588 -17.73 -27.74 -0.38
N GLU A 589 -18.95 -27.87 -0.88
CA GLU A 589 -19.47 -29.12 -1.46
C GLU A 589 -18.65 -29.58 -2.67
N ALA A 590 -18.38 -28.66 -3.61
CA ALA A 590 -17.60 -28.99 -4.82
C ALA A 590 -16.18 -29.44 -4.49
N VAL A 591 -15.54 -28.84 -3.48
CA VAL A 591 -14.21 -29.23 -3.01
C VAL A 591 -14.23 -30.60 -2.35
N ASP A 592 -15.22 -30.86 -1.48
CA ASP A 592 -15.36 -32.14 -0.80
C ASP A 592 -15.57 -33.29 -1.82
N GLN A 593 -16.39 -33.06 -2.85
CA GLN A 593 -16.57 -34.01 -3.97
C GLN A 593 -15.26 -34.24 -4.74
N ALA A 594 -14.50 -33.18 -5.06
CA ALA A 594 -13.25 -33.27 -5.80
C ALA A 594 -12.14 -34.02 -5.03
N LEU A 595 -12.18 -33.98 -3.69
CA LEU A 595 -11.22 -34.68 -2.83
C LEU A 595 -11.65 -36.13 -2.56
N SER A 596 -12.97 -36.44 -2.49
CA SER A 596 -13.50 -37.80 -2.25
C SER A 596 -13.31 -38.75 -3.43
N GLY A 597 -13.16 -38.25 -4.64
CA GLY A 597 -12.94 -39.02 -5.85
C GLY A 597 -11.49 -39.43 -6.12
N ARG A 598 -10.60 -39.18 -5.16
CA ARG A 598 -9.17 -39.49 -5.20
C ARG A 598 -8.78 -40.45 -4.09
#